data_6a79bfc336f83622b3b41e151781cf57
#
_entry.id   6a79bfc336f83622b3b41e151781cf57
#
_cell.length_a   1.000
_cell.length_b   1.000
_cell.length_c   1.000
_cell.angle_alpha   90.00
_cell.angle_beta   90.00
_cell.angle_gamma   90.00
#
_symmetry.space_group_name_H-M   'P 1'
#
loop_
_entity.id
_entity.type
_entity.pdbx_description
1 polymer ?
#
loop_
_entity_poly.entity_id
_entity_poly.type
_entity_poly.pdbx_seq_one_letter_code
_entity_poly.pdbx_strand_id
1 'polypeptide(L)'
;MSIFLKTLKYAESTQSLTPIPYYFLLPFGLMLTIWIIYTFDKNAVGHGTEKVIEAVHKNDGFINVKVIPVKLVATVITIFSGGSVGKEGPGAQIGAGAASFIATLVKFSKKDRKKLVICGISAGFASVFGTP
;
A
#
# COMPACT_ATOMS: atom_id res chain seq x y z
N MET A 1 1.47 -13.31 15.48
CA MET A 1 1.22 -14.69 15.01
C MET A 1 -0.25 -15.11 15.09
N SER A 2 -1.03 -14.70 16.11
CA SER A 2 -2.44 -15.14 16.25
C SER A 2 -3.42 -14.55 15.22
N ILE A 3 -3.21 -13.32 14.74
CA ILE A 3 -4.10 -12.65 13.76
C ILE A 3 -3.96 -13.29 12.38
N PHE A 4 -2.75 -13.64 11.96
CA PHE A 4 -2.49 -14.31 10.70
C PHE A 4 -3.13 -15.71 10.64
N LEU A 5 -3.07 -16.48 11.74
CA LEU A 5 -3.74 -17.77 11.84
C LEU A 5 -5.27 -17.66 11.88
N LYS A 6 -5.81 -16.58 12.46
CA LYS A 6 -7.26 -16.31 12.43
C LYS A 6 -7.73 -15.94 11.03
N THR A 7 -6.97 -15.13 10.28
CA THR A 7 -7.32 -14.78 8.89
C THR A 7 -7.22 -15.98 7.96
N LEU A 8 -6.24 -16.89 8.16
CA LEU A 8 -6.18 -18.14 7.40
C LEU A 8 -7.37 -19.07 7.73
N LYS A 9 -7.75 -19.22 8.99
CA LYS A 9 -8.95 -19.98 9.38
C LYS A 9 -10.24 -19.36 8.84
N TYR A 10 -10.34 -18.04 8.81
CA TYR A 10 -11.48 -17.35 8.18
C TYR A 10 -11.50 -17.59 6.67
N ALA A 11 -10.37 -17.58 5.99
CA ALA A 11 -10.27 -17.92 4.58
C ALA A 11 -10.65 -19.38 4.31
N GLU A 12 -10.21 -20.32 5.13
CA GLU A 12 -10.60 -21.74 5.06
C GLU A 12 -12.11 -21.96 5.32
N SER A 13 -12.68 -21.27 6.31
CA SER A 13 -14.12 -21.40 6.59
C SER A 13 -15.01 -20.73 5.53
N THR A 14 -14.51 -19.69 4.85
CA THR A 14 -15.20 -19.06 3.73
C THR A 14 -15.12 -19.93 2.46
N GLN A 15 -14.07 -20.74 2.33
CA GLN A 15 -13.87 -21.67 1.23
C GLN A 15 -14.94 -22.79 1.18
N SER A 16 -15.52 -23.13 2.32
CA SER A 16 -16.63 -24.12 2.40
C SER A 16 -17.99 -23.54 2.01
N LEU A 17 -18.13 -22.22 1.92
CA LEU A 17 -19.39 -21.53 1.66
C LEU A 17 -19.54 -21.00 0.23
N THR A 18 -18.48 -20.99 -0.58
CA THR A 18 -18.54 -20.50 -1.96
C THR A 18 -18.28 -21.64 -2.96
N PRO A 19 -19.23 -21.92 -3.86
CA PRO A 19 -19.05 -22.92 -4.92
C PRO A 19 -18.08 -22.45 -6.03
N ILE A 20 -17.47 -21.27 -5.88
CA ILE A 20 -16.52 -20.73 -6.84
C ILE A 20 -15.14 -21.29 -6.50
N PRO A 21 -14.49 -22.03 -7.40
CA PRO A 21 -13.16 -22.57 -7.15
C PRO A 21 -12.18 -21.39 -6.91
N TYR A 22 -11.51 -21.42 -5.77
CA TYR A 22 -10.52 -20.43 -5.32
C TYR A 22 -9.51 -20.01 -6.41
N TYR A 23 -9.21 -20.92 -7.32
CA TYR A 23 -8.31 -20.67 -8.46
C TYR A 23 -8.81 -19.57 -9.42
N PHE A 24 -10.11 -19.28 -9.46
CA PHE A 24 -10.64 -18.19 -10.28
C PHE A 24 -10.71 -16.86 -9.53
N LEU A 25 -10.78 -16.89 -8.20
CA LEU A 25 -10.86 -15.68 -7.37
C LEU A 25 -9.56 -14.86 -7.46
N LEU A 26 -8.40 -15.55 -7.45
CA LEU A 26 -7.09 -14.91 -7.49
C LEU A 26 -6.84 -14.12 -8.79
N PRO A 27 -6.98 -14.70 -9.99
CA PRO A 27 -6.75 -13.95 -11.24
C PRO A 27 -7.77 -12.83 -11.42
N PHE A 28 -9.03 -13.02 -11.01
CA PHE A 28 -10.05 -11.99 -11.09
C PHE A 28 -9.75 -10.82 -10.14
N GLY A 29 -9.33 -11.09 -8.91
CA GLY A 29 -8.93 -10.06 -7.95
C GLY A 29 -7.69 -9.29 -8.40
N LEU A 30 -6.70 -9.96 -8.96
CA LEU A 30 -5.52 -9.29 -9.53
C LEU A 30 -5.90 -8.40 -10.71
N MET A 31 -6.78 -8.87 -11.59
CA MET A 31 -7.26 -8.09 -12.73
C MET A 31 -8.02 -6.84 -12.29
N LEU A 32 -8.86 -6.96 -11.26
CA LEU A 32 -9.56 -5.84 -10.64
C LEU A 32 -8.59 -4.85 -9.99
N THR A 33 -7.58 -5.33 -9.29
CA THR A 33 -6.53 -4.49 -8.68
C THR A 33 -5.78 -3.69 -9.75
N ILE A 34 -5.37 -4.34 -10.83
CA ILE A 34 -4.68 -3.68 -11.95
C ILE A 34 -5.59 -2.62 -12.57
N TRP A 35 -6.84 -2.95 -12.82
CA TRP A 35 -7.82 -2.02 -13.39
C TRP A 35 -8.01 -0.76 -12.52
N ILE A 36 -8.15 -0.92 -11.19
CA ILE A 36 -8.26 0.19 -10.24
C ILE A 36 -7.02 1.08 -10.29
N ILE A 37 -5.82 0.48 -10.21
CA ILE A 37 -4.56 1.23 -10.20
C ILE A 37 -4.40 2.03 -11.50
N TYR A 38 -4.64 1.42 -12.66
CA TYR A 38 -4.48 2.12 -13.94
C TYR A 38 -5.53 3.20 -14.18
N THR A 39 -6.74 3.05 -13.59
CA THR A 39 -7.83 4.02 -13.73
C THR A 39 -7.65 5.23 -12.82
N PHE A 40 -7.19 5.01 -11.57
CA PHE A 40 -7.15 6.08 -10.57
C PHE A 40 -5.78 6.74 -10.41
N ASP A 41 -4.70 5.98 -10.29
CA ASP A 41 -3.35 6.55 -10.21
C ASP A 41 -2.26 5.53 -10.54
N LYS A 42 -1.61 5.74 -11.67
CA LYS A 42 -0.48 4.90 -12.13
C LYS A 42 0.74 4.93 -11.18
N ASN A 43 0.84 5.93 -10.31
CA ASN A 43 1.92 5.99 -9.32
C ASN A 43 1.76 4.97 -8.19
N ALA A 44 0.58 4.37 -8.06
CA ALA A 44 0.33 3.27 -7.14
C ALA A 44 0.83 1.90 -7.65
N VAL A 45 1.31 1.82 -8.91
CA VAL A 45 1.90 0.60 -9.49
C VAL A 45 3.20 0.23 -8.79
N GLY A 46 3.44 -1.07 -8.63
CA GLY A 46 4.70 -1.63 -8.13
C GLY A 46 4.77 -1.76 -6.61
N HIS A 47 5.96 -2.04 -6.13
CA HIS A 47 6.21 -2.37 -4.72
C HIS A 47 5.95 -1.21 -3.74
N GLY A 48 5.92 0.02 -4.23
CA GLY A 48 5.69 1.21 -3.41
C GLY A 48 6.99 1.88 -2.93
N THR A 49 7.95 1.14 -2.43
CA THR A 49 9.24 1.66 -1.96
C THR A 49 10.04 2.33 -3.08
N GLU A 50 10.09 1.72 -4.27
CA GLU A 50 10.77 2.29 -5.44
C GLU A 50 10.19 3.64 -5.84
N LYS A 51 8.85 3.76 -5.84
CA LYS A 51 8.15 5.01 -6.15
C LYS A 51 8.42 6.10 -5.13
N VAL A 52 8.55 5.75 -3.88
CA VAL A 52 8.89 6.70 -2.82
C VAL A 52 10.34 7.17 -2.95
N ILE A 53 11.28 6.26 -3.23
CA ILE A 53 12.68 6.60 -3.50
C ILE A 53 12.78 7.54 -4.71
N GLU A 54 12.08 7.22 -5.79
CA GLU A 54 12.01 8.08 -6.98
C GLU A 54 11.44 9.47 -6.64
N ALA A 55 10.37 9.55 -5.86
CA ALA A 55 9.75 10.81 -5.44
C ALA A 55 10.71 11.67 -4.60
N VAL A 56 11.47 11.06 -3.69
CA VAL A 56 12.47 11.77 -2.87
C VAL A 56 13.61 12.31 -3.72
N HIS A 57 14.08 11.55 -4.72
CA HIS A 57 15.22 11.96 -5.54
C HIS A 57 14.83 12.91 -6.67
N LYS A 58 13.76 12.61 -7.42
CA LYS A 58 13.38 13.34 -8.62
C LYS A 58 12.32 14.42 -8.40
N ASN A 59 11.37 14.20 -7.48
CA ASN A 59 10.20 15.06 -7.29
C ASN A 59 10.22 15.85 -5.98
N ASP A 60 11.37 16.11 -5.42
CA ASP A 60 11.52 16.89 -4.16
C ASP A 60 10.63 16.38 -3.00
N GLY A 61 10.39 15.08 -2.94
CA GLY A 61 9.55 14.44 -1.93
C GLY A 61 8.04 14.65 -2.14
N PHE A 62 7.62 15.11 -3.32
CA PHE A 62 6.19 15.27 -3.62
C PHE A 62 5.58 13.92 -4.01
N ILE A 63 4.58 13.49 -3.25
CA ILE A 63 3.79 12.28 -3.51
C ILE A 63 2.32 12.70 -3.58
N ASN A 64 1.63 12.28 -4.64
CA ASN A 64 0.23 12.59 -4.82
C ASN A 64 -0.61 11.91 -3.73
N VAL A 65 -1.46 12.66 -3.05
CA VAL A 65 -2.34 12.15 -1.98
C VAL A 65 -3.28 11.03 -2.47
N LYS A 66 -3.65 11.04 -3.74
CA LYS A 66 -4.49 9.99 -4.36
C LYS A 66 -3.87 8.59 -4.29
N VAL A 67 -2.54 8.51 -4.21
CA VAL A 67 -1.83 7.23 -4.07
C VAL A 67 -2.25 6.48 -2.80
N ILE A 68 -2.52 7.21 -1.71
CA ILE A 68 -2.85 6.62 -0.40
C ILE A 68 -4.10 5.73 -0.48
N PRO A 69 -5.30 6.26 -0.83
CA PRO A 69 -6.52 5.45 -0.89
C PRO A 69 -6.46 4.39 -1.99
N VAL A 70 -5.87 4.69 -3.14
CA VAL A 70 -5.74 3.73 -4.24
C VAL A 70 -4.87 2.55 -3.83
N LYS A 71 -3.73 2.81 -3.20
CA LYS A 71 -2.83 1.75 -2.73
C LYS A 71 -3.46 0.90 -1.64
N LEU A 72 -4.17 1.52 -0.71
CA LEU A 72 -4.87 0.82 0.36
C LEU A 72 -5.92 -0.14 -0.21
N VAL A 73 -6.81 0.35 -1.08
CA VAL A 73 -7.87 -0.46 -1.69
C VAL A 73 -7.26 -1.59 -2.54
N ALA A 74 -6.27 -1.28 -3.37
CA ALA A 74 -5.58 -2.26 -4.20
C ALA A 74 -4.94 -3.39 -3.36
N THR A 75 -4.28 -3.02 -2.26
CA THR A 75 -3.65 -3.99 -1.34
C THR A 75 -4.69 -4.88 -0.67
N VAL A 76 -5.79 -4.29 -0.18
CA VAL A 76 -6.88 -5.04 0.46
C VAL A 76 -7.47 -6.05 -0.53
N ILE A 77 -7.82 -5.63 -1.75
CA ILE A 77 -8.38 -6.53 -2.78
C ILE A 77 -7.40 -7.67 -3.08
N THR A 78 -6.11 -7.37 -3.25
CA THR A 78 -5.10 -8.39 -3.55
C THR A 78 -4.98 -9.43 -2.43
N ILE A 79 -4.96 -8.98 -1.17
CA ILE A 79 -4.89 -9.89 0.00
C ILE A 79 -6.16 -10.73 0.10
N PHE A 80 -7.35 -10.12 -0.06
CA PHE A 80 -8.62 -10.85 -0.04
C PHE A 80 -8.75 -11.90 -1.16
N SER A 81 -8.15 -11.62 -2.32
CA SER A 81 -8.10 -12.57 -3.43
C SER A 81 -7.12 -13.74 -3.21
N GLY A 82 -6.39 -13.73 -2.08
CA GLY A 82 -5.38 -14.74 -1.77
C GLY A 82 -4.01 -14.46 -2.41
N GLY A 83 -3.79 -13.26 -2.92
CA GLY A 83 -2.49 -12.85 -3.44
C GLY A 83 -1.45 -12.72 -2.32
N SER A 84 -0.29 -13.34 -2.51
CA SER A 84 0.85 -13.22 -1.59
C SER A 84 1.58 -11.91 -1.85
N VAL A 85 1.09 -10.83 -1.26
CA VAL A 85 1.70 -9.49 -1.37
C VAL A 85 2.20 -9.05 0.00
N GLY A 86 3.46 -8.64 0.05
CA GLY A 86 4.04 -8.02 1.25
C GLY A 86 3.32 -6.71 1.58
N LYS A 87 2.97 -6.53 2.85
CA LYS A 87 2.34 -5.30 3.37
C LYS A 87 3.35 -4.16 3.60
N GLU A 88 4.64 -4.46 3.51
CA GLU A 88 5.71 -3.51 3.81
C GLU A 88 5.76 -2.35 2.79
N GLY A 89 5.72 -2.67 1.50
CA GLY A 89 5.75 -1.68 0.42
C GLY A 89 4.57 -0.70 0.48
N PRO A 90 3.33 -1.20 0.53
CA PRO A 90 2.15 -0.35 0.72
C PRO A 90 2.21 0.48 2.00
N GLY A 91 2.66 -0.09 3.12
CA GLY A 91 2.82 0.63 4.38
C GLY A 91 3.80 1.81 4.28
N ALA A 92 4.96 1.59 3.68
CA ALA A 92 5.95 2.63 3.42
C ALA A 92 5.40 3.73 2.51
N GLN A 93 4.70 3.37 1.43
CA GLN A 93 4.14 4.33 0.48
C GLN A 93 3.01 5.17 1.08
N ILE A 94 2.15 4.58 1.90
CA ILE A 94 1.09 5.28 2.61
C ILE A 94 1.69 6.26 3.63
N GLY A 95 2.68 5.82 4.42
CA GLY A 95 3.38 6.67 5.39
C GLY A 95 4.09 7.86 4.73
N ALA A 96 4.81 7.60 3.64
CA ALA A 96 5.47 8.63 2.84
C ALA A 96 4.47 9.62 2.22
N GLY A 97 3.35 9.13 1.69
CA GLY A 97 2.28 9.95 1.13
C GLY A 97 1.63 10.86 2.16
N ALA A 98 1.33 10.33 3.36
CA ALA A 98 0.79 11.12 4.46
C ALA A 98 1.76 12.22 4.90
N ALA A 99 3.04 11.90 5.04
CA ALA A 99 4.08 12.88 5.37
C ALA A 99 4.22 13.97 4.29
N SER A 100 4.20 13.58 3.01
CA SER A 100 4.23 14.52 1.88
C SER A 100 3.01 15.45 1.88
N PHE A 101 1.83 14.94 2.21
CA PHE A 101 0.60 15.72 2.33
C PHE A 101 0.69 16.75 3.44
N ILE A 102 1.11 16.35 4.64
CA ILE A 102 1.32 17.26 5.78
C ILE A 102 2.34 18.34 5.43
N ALA A 103 3.47 17.95 4.81
CA ALA A 103 4.50 18.89 4.38
C ALA A 103 3.98 19.92 3.38
N THR A 104 3.04 19.53 2.53
CA THR A 104 2.42 20.42 1.55
C THR A 104 1.42 21.37 2.21
N LEU A 105 0.62 20.90 3.16
CA LEU A 105 -0.30 21.73 3.93
C LEU A 105 0.40 22.82 4.74
N VAL A 106 1.50 22.46 5.39
CA VAL A 106 2.31 23.38 6.23
C VAL A 106 3.25 24.24 5.38
N LYS A 107 3.31 24.03 4.06
CA LYS A 107 4.19 24.74 3.11
C LYS A 107 5.68 24.64 3.48
N PHE A 108 6.13 23.48 3.90
CA PHE A 108 7.54 23.24 4.19
C PHE A 108 8.44 23.43 2.96
N SER A 109 9.71 23.81 3.23
CA SER A 109 10.75 23.85 2.21
C SER A 109 10.93 22.49 1.54
N LYS A 110 11.39 22.47 0.28
CA LYS A 110 11.69 21.24 -0.45
C LYS A 110 12.62 20.29 0.31
N LYS A 111 13.61 20.85 1.01
CA LYS A 111 14.56 20.07 1.82
C LYS A 111 13.89 19.44 3.04
N ASP A 112 13.01 20.16 3.72
CA ASP A 112 12.32 19.67 4.91
C ASP A 112 11.24 18.67 4.54
N ARG A 113 10.56 18.84 3.39
CA ARG A 113 9.63 17.85 2.85
C ARG A 113 10.32 16.51 2.62
N LYS A 114 11.52 16.48 2.02
CA LYS A 114 12.27 15.24 1.81
C LYS A 114 12.55 14.53 3.13
N LYS A 115 12.99 15.27 4.17
CA LYS A 115 13.22 14.71 5.50
C LYS A 115 11.94 14.14 6.10
N LEU A 116 10.84 14.89 6.03
CA LEU A 116 9.57 14.46 6.57
C LEU A 116 9.04 13.19 5.87
N VAL A 117 9.20 13.10 4.55
CA VAL A 117 8.85 11.91 3.77
C VAL A 117 9.67 10.70 4.20
N ILE A 118 10.98 10.86 4.45
CA ILE A 118 11.84 9.79 4.97
C ILE A 118 11.36 9.33 6.36
N CYS A 119 11.00 10.26 7.24
CA CYS A 119 10.39 9.92 8.54
C CYS A 119 9.06 9.18 8.35
N GLY A 120 8.25 9.58 7.36
CA GLY A 120 6.99 8.91 7.03
C GLY A 120 7.19 7.47 6.56
N ILE A 121 8.24 7.21 5.77
CA ILE A 121 8.62 5.84 5.38
C ILE A 121 8.94 5.00 6.62
N SER A 122 9.78 5.54 7.51
CA SER A 122 10.19 4.86 8.74
C SER A 122 8.99 4.55 9.64
N ALA A 123 8.08 5.51 9.80
CA ALA A 123 6.84 5.32 10.55
C ALA A 123 5.93 4.25 9.90
N GLY A 124 5.84 4.24 8.57
CA GLY A 124 5.12 3.21 7.83
C GLY A 124 5.67 1.81 8.07
N PHE A 125 6.98 1.65 8.01
CA PHE A 125 7.65 0.37 8.34
C PHE A 125 7.45 -0.01 9.81
N ALA A 126 7.66 0.91 10.74
CA ALA A 126 7.46 0.66 12.16
C ALA A 126 6.04 0.15 12.47
N SER A 127 5.02 0.74 11.84
CA SER A 127 3.63 0.32 12.02
C SER A 127 3.35 -1.09 11.49
N VAL A 128 4.00 -1.49 10.41
CA VAL A 128 3.86 -2.82 9.80
C VAL A 128 4.55 -3.91 10.61
N PHE A 129 5.74 -3.60 11.13
CA PHE A 129 6.55 -4.56 11.91
C PHE A 129 6.23 -4.52 13.41
N GLY A 130 5.51 -3.50 13.89
CA GLY A 130 5.20 -3.33 15.30
C GLY A 130 6.43 -3.01 16.15
N THR A 131 7.42 -2.36 15.56
CA THR A 131 8.65 -1.91 16.23
C THR A 131 8.58 -0.43 16.55
N PRO A 132 9.07 0.00 17.70
CA PRO A 132 9.14 1.43 18.05
C PRO A 132 10.14 2.19 17.17
#